data_91db4bb22dbb452fa7473f0ba333f17a
#
_entry.id   91db4bb22dbb452fa7473f0ba333f17a
#
_cell.length_a   1.000
_cell.length_b   1.000
_cell.length_c   1.000
_cell.angle_alpha   90.00
_cell.angle_beta   90.00
_cell.angle_gamma   90.00
#
_symmetry.space_group_name_H-M   'P 1'
#
loop_
_entity.id
_entity.type
_entity.pdbx_description
1 polymer ?
#
loop_
_entity_poly.entity_id
_entity_poly.type
_entity_poly.pdbx_seq_one_letter_code
_entity_poly.pdbx_strand_id
1 'polypeptide(L)'
;MRRLRRVVNVPSPIGVGPGRPVRPTGWIGCYTSWPLPSAVLVDHARAPCLHRAAMIGIADPVRAETALAAGTLACPGCARPLRPWGHARSRTVRDHGTTRLALRPRRARCRACRVTHVLLPTAATLRRADSTAVIGSALLASARGAGYRRIAAELDRPLSTVRRWVRAVRDPGHVEWLRTQGMVWLSRVDLDVINTLVPQPTRLGDALTALAAAALTLRARVLPHLSPWPLVGQLTHGRLVGPPVPARPG
;
A
#
# COMPACT_ATOMS: atom_id res chain seq x y z
N MET A 1 -42.34 -28.27 14.25
CA MET A 1 -40.99 -28.52 13.74
C MET A 1 -40.15 -27.23 13.82
N ARG A 2 -39.33 -27.11 14.86
CA ARG A 2 -38.48 -25.92 15.11
C ARG A 2 -37.15 -26.10 14.40
N ARG A 3 -36.82 -25.23 13.46
CA ARG A 3 -35.46 -25.17 12.83
C ARG A 3 -34.51 -24.45 13.77
N LEU A 4 -33.51 -25.19 14.25
CA LEU A 4 -32.37 -24.67 15.01
C LEU A 4 -31.47 -23.85 14.08
N ARG A 5 -31.32 -22.55 14.38
CA ARG A 5 -30.28 -21.70 13.78
C ARG A 5 -28.94 -22.04 14.45
N ARG A 6 -27.97 -22.55 13.68
CA ARG A 6 -26.60 -22.68 14.14
C ARG A 6 -25.97 -21.28 14.23
N VAL A 7 -25.69 -20.86 15.44
CA VAL A 7 -24.85 -19.68 15.71
C VAL A 7 -23.40 -20.12 15.51
N VAL A 8 -22.73 -19.53 14.53
CA VAL A 8 -21.28 -19.71 14.32
C VAL A 8 -20.58 -18.79 15.32
N ASN A 9 -19.98 -19.40 16.33
CA ASN A 9 -19.19 -18.70 17.35
C ASN A 9 -17.86 -18.29 16.73
N VAL A 10 -17.63 -16.97 16.60
CA VAL A 10 -16.34 -16.39 16.24
C VAL A 10 -15.57 -16.20 17.54
N PRO A 11 -14.38 -16.80 17.72
CA PRO A 11 -13.61 -16.57 18.93
C PRO A 11 -13.13 -15.14 19.00
N SER A 12 -13.46 -14.46 20.11
CA SER A 12 -12.92 -13.15 20.47
C SER A 12 -11.42 -13.21 20.71
N PRO A 13 -10.67 -12.16 20.39
CA PRO A 13 -9.25 -12.10 20.71
C PRO A 13 -9.03 -12.04 22.22
N ILE A 14 -8.07 -12.82 22.65
CA ILE A 14 -7.63 -13.07 24.03
C ILE A 14 -7.42 -11.74 24.77
N GLY A 15 -8.09 -11.60 25.90
CA GLY A 15 -7.96 -10.47 26.82
C GLY A 15 -6.56 -10.43 27.43
N VAL A 16 -5.88 -9.32 27.25
CA VAL A 16 -4.66 -8.97 27.99
C VAL A 16 -5.09 -8.34 29.30
N GLY A 17 -4.87 -9.05 30.41
CA GLY A 17 -5.10 -8.54 31.76
C GLY A 17 -4.19 -7.36 32.11
N PRO A 18 -4.55 -6.52 33.08
CA PRO A 18 -3.76 -5.35 33.46
C PRO A 18 -2.47 -5.75 34.17
N GLY A 19 -1.37 -5.78 33.43
CA GLY A 19 -0.03 -5.92 33.96
C GLY A 19 0.42 -4.62 34.65
N ARG A 20 0.97 -4.73 35.85
CA ARG A 20 1.54 -3.63 36.65
C ARG A 20 2.56 -2.81 35.83
N PRO A 21 2.61 -1.48 36.01
CA PRO A 21 3.61 -0.65 35.36
C PRO A 21 5.00 -0.95 35.93
N VAL A 22 5.88 -1.52 35.13
CA VAL A 22 7.32 -1.58 35.39
C VAL A 22 7.88 -0.19 35.10
N ARG A 23 8.43 0.47 36.13
CA ARG A 23 9.16 1.73 35.98
C ARG A 23 10.46 1.47 35.19
N PRO A 24 10.70 2.11 34.07
CA PRO A 24 12.01 2.08 33.44
C PRO A 24 12.94 3.05 34.19
N THR A 25 13.99 2.49 34.81
CA THR A 25 15.14 3.24 35.28
C THR A 25 15.90 3.80 34.08
N GLY A 26 16.04 5.12 34.07
CA GLY A 26 17.02 5.99 33.47
C GLY A 26 17.71 5.59 32.17
N TRP A 27 17.19 6.12 31.04
CA TRP A 27 18.01 6.65 29.95
C TRP A 27 17.27 7.88 29.40
N ILE A 28 17.71 9.07 29.86
CA ILE A 28 17.34 10.34 29.24
C ILE A 28 18.19 10.44 27.96
N GLY A 29 17.71 9.82 26.90
CA GLY A 29 18.17 10.07 25.56
C GLY A 29 17.25 11.11 24.95
N CYS A 30 17.78 12.29 24.61
CA CYS A 30 17.11 13.32 23.84
C CYS A 30 16.56 12.71 22.55
N TYR A 31 15.29 12.32 22.53
CA TYR A 31 14.54 12.16 21.32
C TYR A 31 14.29 13.57 20.77
N THR A 32 15.29 14.10 20.08
CA THR A 32 15.03 15.15 19.11
C THR A 32 13.97 14.60 18.18
N SER A 33 12.82 15.28 18.13
CA SER A 33 11.74 15.02 17.20
C SER A 33 12.31 15.05 15.79
N TRP A 34 12.65 13.88 15.26
CA TRP A 34 13.04 13.73 13.88
C TRP A 34 11.80 14.04 13.05
N PRO A 35 11.78 15.15 12.28
CA PRO A 35 10.72 15.35 11.33
C PRO A 35 10.81 14.19 10.35
N LEU A 36 9.82 13.28 10.39
CA LEU A 36 9.70 12.25 9.37
C LEU A 36 9.68 13.00 8.02
N PRO A 37 10.66 12.77 7.14
CA PRO A 37 10.74 13.53 5.92
C PRO A 37 9.45 13.33 5.13
N SER A 38 8.95 14.40 4.54
CA SER A 38 7.79 14.37 3.62
C SER A 38 7.91 13.27 2.55
N ALA A 39 9.10 12.72 2.36
CA ALA A 39 9.44 11.56 1.55
C ALA A 39 8.76 10.24 1.97
N VAL A 40 8.29 10.08 3.21
CA VAL A 40 7.56 8.87 3.64
C VAL A 40 6.21 8.75 2.92
N LEU A 41 5.65 9.87 2.46
CA LEU A 41 4.37 9.89 1.74
C LEU A 41 4.52 9.75 0.22
N VAL A 42 5.73 9.93 -0.28
CA VAL A 42 6.03 9.87 -1.71
C VAL A 42 7.37 9.17 -1.86
N ASP A 43 7.34 7.88 -2.10
CA ASP A 43 8.56 7.14 -2.39
C ASP A 43 9.09 7.54 -3.77
N HIS A 44 10.13 8.36 -3.74
CA HIS A 44 10.89 8.73 -4.92
C HIS A 44 11.95 7.66 -5.17
N ALA A 45 11.58 6.58 -5.83
CA ALA A 45 12.59 5.85 -6.58
C ALA A 45 13.25 6.87 -7.52
N ARG A 46 14.45 7.35 -7.17
CA ARG A 46 15.25 8.27 -8.02
C ARG A 46 15.46 7.62 -9.37
N ALA A 47 14.55 7.84 -10.30
CA ALA A 47 14.73 7.46 -11.68
C ALA A 47 15.57 8.55 -12.38
N PRO A 48 16.57 8.20 -13.21
CA PRO A 48 17.21 9.19 -14.07
C PRO A 48 16.13 9.88 -14.90
N CYS A 49 16.32 11.17 -15.17
CA CYS A 49 15.44 11.99 -16.01
C CYS A 49 15.41 11.45 -17.45
N LEU A 50 14.84 10.28 -17.64
CA LEU A 50 14.30 9.90 -18.93
C LEU A 50 12.92 10.57 -18.99
N HIS A 51 12.70 11.41 -19.98
CA HIS A 51 11.58 12.32 -20.21
C HIS A 51 10.18 11.66 -20.21
N ARG A 52 9.89 10.75 -19.31
CA ARG A 52 8.62 10.03 -19.21
C ARG A 52 7.81 10.54 -18.03
N ALA A 53 6.56 10.90 -18.31
CA ALA A 53 5.55 11.13 -17.30
C ALA A 53 5.49 9.92 -16.36
N ALA A 54 5.87 10.12 -15.10
CA ALA A 54 5.82 9.08 -14.06
C ALA A 54 4.52 9.23 -13.29
N MET A 55 3.95 8.10 -12.86
CA MET A 55 2.89 8.12 -11.86
C MET A 55 3.52 8.09 -10.48
N ILE A 56 3.03 8.98 -9.62
CA ILE A 56 3.40 9.07 -8.20
C ILE A 56 2.22 8.54 -7.41
N GLY A 57 2.43 7.48 -6.63
CA GLY A 57 1.42 6.94 -5.73
C GLY A 57 1.23 7.88 -4.53
N ILE A 58 -0.02 8.15 -4.17
CA ILE A 58 -0.39 9.05 -3.07
C ILE A 58 -1.34 8.31 -2.12
N ALA A 59 -0.88 8.01 -0.91
CA ALA A 59 -1.73 7.36 0.09
C ALA A 59 -2.74 8.35 0.69
N ASP A 60 -2.32 9.60 0.91
CA ASP A 60 -3.13 10.68 1.44
C ASP A 60 -3.22 11.84 0.45
N PRO A 61 -4.32 11.97 -0.31
CA PRO A 61 -4.50 13.04 -1.27
C PRO A 61 -4.51 14.45 -0.65
N VAL A 62 -5.00 14.60 0.59
CA VAL A 62 -5.06 15.90 1.27
C VAL A 62 -3.65 16.39 1.60
N ARG A 63 -2.83 15.55 2.20
CA ARG A 63 -1.43 15.87 2.46
C ARG A 63 -0.63 16.12 1.18
N ALA A 64 -0.93 15.39 0.11
CA ALA A 64 -0.29 15.61 -1.18
C ALA A 64 -0.62 16.98 -1.78
N GLU A 65 -1.87 17.47 -1.67
CA GLU A 65 -2.24 18.82 -2.09
C GLU A 65 -1.52 19.89 -1.26
N THR A 66 -1.46 19.71 0.06
CA THR A 66 -0.72 20.61 0.95
C THR A 66 0.76 20.65 0.58
N ALA A 67 1.40 19.49 0.39
CA ALA A 67 2.80 19.40 -0.02
C ALA A 67 3.05 20.01 -1.41
N LEU A 68 2.09 19.84 -2.34
CA LEU A 68 2.17 20.41 -3.68
C LEU A 68 2.05 21.94 -3.65
N ALA A 69 1.14 22.48 -2.84
CA ALA A 69 0.96 23.93 -2.64
C ALA A 69 2.19 24.55 -1.99
N ALA A 70 2.74 23.91 -0.96
CA ALA A 70 3.96 24.34 -0.27
C ALA A 70 5.24 24.16 -1.11
N GLY A 71 5.17 23.42 -2.25
CA GLY A 71 6.34 23.13 -3.07
C GLY A 71 7.32 22.14 -2.45
N THR A 72 6.88 21.37 -1.45
CA THR A 72 7.70 20.34 -0.77
C THR A 72 7.62 18.98 -1.46
N LEU A 73 6.66 18.78 -2.38
CA LEU A 73 6.56 17.57 -3.18
C LEU A 73 7.63 17.57 -4.26
N ALA A 74 8.60 16.65 -4.16
CA ALA A 74 9.74 16.61 -5.07
C ALA A 74 9.46 15.80 -6.34
N CYS A 75 10.07 16.21 -7.43
CA CYS A 75 10.07 15.48 -8.71
C CYS A 75 10.90 14.19 -8.58
N PRO A 76 10.37 13.00 -8.92
CA PRO A 76 11.12 11.76 -8.82
C PRO A 76 12.33 11.69 -9.79
N GLY A 77 12.34 12.52 -10.82
CA GLY A 77 13.44 12.54 -11.80
C GLY A 77 14.61 13.47 -11.44
N CYS A 78 14.35 14.64 -10.85
CA CYS A 78 15.39 15.64 -10.60
C CYS A 78 15.35 16.24 -9.17
N ALA A 79 14.51 15.71 -8.31
CA ALA A 79 14.30 16.16 -6.92
C ALA A 79 13.88 17.63 -6.75
N ARG A 80 13.63 18.38 -7.82
CA ARG A 80 13.14 19.76 -7.75
C ARG A 80 11.65 19.79 -7.41
N PRO A 81 11.13 20.86 -6.79
CA PRO A 81 9.73 20.99 -6.43
C PRO A 81 8.79 20.81 -7.62
N LEU A 82 7.73 20.05 -7.40
CA LEU A 82 6.58 19.97 -8.30
C LEU A 82 5.64 21.14 -8.07
N ARG A 83 4.92 21.54 -9.13
CA ARG A 83 3.88 22.58 -9.09
C ARG A 83 2.55 22.03 -9.60
N PRO A 84 1.42 22.53 -9.11
CA PRO A 84 0.09 22.16 -9.60
C PRO A 84 -0.02 22.33 -11.11
N TRP A 85 -0.63 21.33 -11.80
CA TRP A 85 -0.81 21.34 -13.26
C TRP A 85 -2.17 20.79 -13.70
N GLY A 86 -3.23 21.12 -12.98
CA GLY A 86 -4.58 20.65 -13.27
C GLY A 86 -4.82 19.20 -12.82
N HIS A 87 -5.68 18.48 -13.54
CA HIS A 87 -6.11 17.12 -13.21
C HIS A 87 -6.00 16.20 -14.43
N ALA A 88 -5.86 14.92 -14.17
CA ALA A 88 -6.00 13.89 -15.17
C ALA A 88 -7.48 13.57 -15.42
N ARG A 89 -7.77 12.77 -16.44
CA ARG A 89 -9.13 12.32 -16.75
C ARG A 89 -9.72 11.60 -15.53
N SER A 90 -10.97 11.94 -15.21
CA SER A 90 -11.74 11.25 -14.18
C SER A 90 -11.93 9.79 -14.55
N ARG A 91 -11.89 8.93 -13.55
CA ARG A 91 -12.16 7.49 -13.70
C ARG A 91 -12.88 6.95 -12.48
N THR A 92 -13.63 5.90 -12.68
CA THR A 92 -14.27 5.14 -11.60
C THR A 92 -13.50 3.85 -11.35
N VAL A 93 -13.26 3.54 -10.09
CA VAL A 93 -12.63 2.31 -9.62
C VAL A 93 -13.65 1.54 -8.79
N ARG A 94 -13.82 0.26 -9.07
CA ARG A 94 -14.74 -0.63 -8.34
C ARG A 94 -14.11 -1.02 -7.00
N ASP A 95 -14.89 -0.90 -5.94
CA ASP A 95 -14.52 -1.34 -4.60
C ASP A 95 -15.37 -2.53 -4.16
N HIS A 96 -15.36 -2.90 -2.90
CA HIS A 96 -16.16 -4.01 -2.37
C HIS A 96 -17.66 -3.79 -2.59
N GLY A 97 -18.36 -4.86 -2.90
CA GLY A 97 -19.78 -4.83 -3.21
C GLY A 97 -20.07 -3.89 -4.39
N THR A 98 -21.09 -3.04 -4.25
CA THR A 98 -21.51 -2.06 -5.25
C THR A 98 -20.75 -0.74 -5.19
N THR A 99 -19.87 -0.57 -4.21
CA THR A 99 -19.12 0.69 -4.00
C THR A 99 -18.22 1.02 -5.17
N ARG A 100 -18.23 2.29 -5.55
CA ARG A 100 -17.39 2.84 -6.62
C ARG A 100 -16.67 4.09 -6.15
N LEU A 101 -15.37 4.13 -6.36
CA LEU A 101 -14.52 5.29 -6.04
C LEU A 101 -14.39 6.15 -7.29
N ALA A 102 -14.98 7.35 -7.25
CA ALA A 102 -14.75 8.35 -8.28
C ALA A 102 -13.40 9.03 -8.03
N LEU A 103 -12.48 8.92 -8.99
CA LEU A 103 -11.15 9.48 -8.88
C LEU A 103 -10.92 10.53 -9.97
N ARG A 104 -10.43 11.69 -9.57
CA ARG A 104 -9.91 12.73 -10.46
C ARG A 104 -8.46 13.02 -10.08
N PRO A 105 -7.49 12.20 -10.54
CA PRO A 105 -6.10 12.30 -10.09
C PRO A 105 -5.52 13.69 -10.39
N ARG A 106 -4.81 14.25 -9.44
CA ARG A 106 -4.08 15.50 -9.59
C ARG A 106 -2.92 15.34 -10.56
N ARG A 107 -2.62 16.36 -11.34
CA ARG A 107 -1.40 16.46 -12.13
C ARG A 107 -0.47 17.49 -11.51
N ALA A 108 0.82 17.18 -11.55
CA ALA A 108 1.87 18.08 -11.12
C ALA A 108 2.96 18.16 -12.19
N ARG A 109 3.58 19.33 -12.36
CA ARG A 109 4.64 19.55 -13.34
C ARG A 109 5.91 20.02 -12.65
N CYS A 110 7.03 19.45 -13.04
CA CYS A 110 8.35 19.95 -12.67
C CYS A 110 8.75 21.09 -13.59
N ARG A 111 9.12 22.24 -13.02
CA ARG A 111 9.59 23.38 -13.83
C ARG A 111 10.99 23.15 -14.38
N ALA A 112 11.83 22.40 -13.66
CA ALA A 112 13.21 22.14 -14.09
C ALA A 112 13.29 21.16 -15.27
N CYS A 113 12.76 19.94 -15.12
CA CYS A 113 12.78 18.93 -16.19
C CYS A 113 11.56 18.94 -17.09
N ARG A 114 10.58 19.81 -16.83
CA ARG A 114 9.31 19.99 -17.58
C ARG A 114 8.40 18.77 -17.65
N VAL A 115 8.76 17.67 -16.97
CA VAL A 115 7.95 16.45 -16.91
C VAL A 115 6.69 16.68 -16.10
N THR A 116 5.55 16.17 -16.61
CA THR A 116 4.29 16.16 -15.91
C THR A 116 4.04 14.79 -15.30
N HIS A 117 3.65 14.77 -14.01
CA HIS A 117 3.35 13.58 -13.25
C HIS A 117 1.87 13.51 -12.92
N VAL A 118 1.33 12.30 -12.83
CA VAL A 118 -0.02 12.04 -12.30
C VAL A 118 0.12 11.55 -10.87
N LEU A 119 -0.51 12.26 -9.93
CA LEU A 119 -0.59 11.88 -8.53
C LEU A 119 -1.78 10.92 -8.38
N LEU A 120 -1.51 9.62 -8.34
CA LEU A 120 -2.54 8.59 -8.30
C LEU A 120 -2.84 8.19 -6.85
N PRO A 121 -4.10 8.35 -6.36
CA PRO A 121 -4.49 7.78 -5.07
C PRO A 121 -4.22 6.27 -5.04
N THR A 122 -3.48 5.80 -4.03
CA THR A 122 -3.05 4.39 -3.93
C THR A 122 -4.16 3.45 -3.47
N ALA A 123 -5.35 3.98 -3.15
CA ALA A 123 -6.59 3.19 -3.13
C ALA A 123 -6.89 2.55 -4.49
N ALA A 124 -6.31 3.09 -5.58
CA ALA A 124 -6.42 2.53 -6.93
C ALA A 124 -5.10 1.91 -7.38
N THR A 125 -5.17 0.66 -7.81
CA THR A 125 -4.02 -0.03 -8.41
C THR A 125 -3.77 0.47 -9.83
N LEU A 126 -2.50 0.53 -10.21
CA LEU A 126 -2.05 1.02 -11.50
C LEU A 126 -2.69 0.23 -12.65
N ARG A 127 -3.34 0.94 -13.60
CA ARG A 127 -3.99 0.35 -14.78
C ARG A 127 -5.03 -0.73 -14.47
N ARG A 128 -5.66 -0.69 -13.29
CA ARG A 128 -6.73 -1.61 -12.90
C ARG A 128 -8.03 -0.83 -12.68
N ALA A 129 -9.14 -1.51 -12.91
CA ALA A 129 -10.48 -0.97 -12.68
C ALA A 129 -10.99 -1.28 -11.27
N ASP A 130 -10.27 -2.06 -10.50
CA ASP A 130 -10.61 -2.47 -9.15
C ASP A 130 -9.65 -1.82 -8.14
N SER A 131 -10.16 -1.56 -6.92
CA SER A 131 -9.40 -0.95 -5.84
C SER A 131 -8.26 -1.86 -5.35
N THR A 132 -7.29 -1.26 -4.69
CA THR A 132 -6.22 -2.00 -4.02
C THR A 132 -6.77 -2.93 -2.95
N ALA A 133 -7.87 -2.55 -2.27
CA ALA A 133 -8.55 -3.36 -1.27
C ALA A 133 -9.14 -4.65 -1.89
N VAL A 134 -9.90 -4.53 -2.96
CA VAL A 134 -10.50 -5.69 -3.66
C VAL A 134 -9.43 -6.64 -4.18
N ILE A 135 -8.40 -6.10 -4.83
CA ILE A 135 -7.29 -6.93 -5.34
C ILE A 135 -6.55 -7.60 -4.18
N GLY A 136 -6.28 -6.86 -3.10
CA GLY A 136 -5.62 -7.39 -1.91
C GLY A 136 -6.42 -8.51 -1.24
N SER A 137 -7.74 -8.36 -1.11
CA SER A 137 -8.62 -9.42 -0.61
C SER A 137 -8.55 -10.69 -1.46
N ALA A 138 -8.49 -10.54 -2.80
CA ALA A 138 -8.29 -11.68 -3.70
C ALA A 138 -6.96 -12.41 -3.46
N LEU A 139 -5.88 -11.65 -3.25
CA LEU A 139 -4.55 -12.22 -2.98
C LEU A 139 -4.49 -12.91 -1.62
N LEU A 140 -5.11 -12.32 -0.59
CA LEU A 140 -5.22 -12.94 0.75
C LEU A 140 -5.99 -14.26 0.68
N ALA A 141 -7.13 -14.31 -0.02
CA ALA A 141 -7.88 -15.53 -0.21
C ALA A 141 -7.06 -16.58 -0.97
N SER A 142 -6.32 -16.17 -2.00
CA SER A 142 -5.41 -17.05 -2.76
C SER A 142 -4.27 -17.61 -1.90
N ALA A 143 -3.67 -16.78 -1.04
CA ALA A 143 -2.62 -17.21 -0.11
C ALA A 143 -3.11 -18.25 0.91
N ARG A 144 -4.42 -18.22 1.23
CA ARG A 144 -5.11 -19.20 2.09
C ARG A 144 -5.62 -20.44 1.33
N GLY A 145 -5.26 -20.59 0.05
CA GLY A 145 -5.61 -21.76 -0.78
C GLY A 145 -6.93 -21.64 -1.54
N ALA A 146 -7.63 -20.50 -1.48
CA ALA A 146 -8.85 -20.35 -2.28
C ALA A 146 -8.55 -20.32 -3.79
N GLY A 147 -9.27 -21.12 -4.56
CA GLY A 147 -9.16 -21.12 -6.01
C GLY A 147 -9.80 -19.86 -6.64
N TYR A 148 -9.28 -19.42 -7.77
CA TYR A 148 -9.73 -18.18 -8.44
C TYR A 148 -11.23 -18.16 -8.80
N ARG A 149 -11.88 -19.31 -8.98
CA ARG A 149 -13.35 -19.40 -9.22
C ARG A 149 -14.13 -18.97 -7.98
N ARG A 150 -13.74 -19.49 -6.82
CA ARG A 150 -14.35 -19.13 -5.53
C ARG A 150 -14.13 -17.65 -5.23
N ILE A 151 -12.90 -17.17 -5.39
CA ILE A 151 -12.55 -15.75 -5.19
C ILE A 151 -13.38 -14.84 -6.11
N ALA A 152 -13.57 -15.24 -7.38
CA ALA A 152 -14.36 -14.47 -8.32
C ALA A 152 -15.83 -14.35 -7.90
N ALA A 153 -16.41 -15.44 -7.42
CA ALA A 153 -17.78 -15.44 -6.90
C ALA A 153 -17.92 -14.59 -5.62
N GLU A 154 -17.01 -14.75 -4.66
CA GLU A 154 -17.03 -14.00 -3.39
C GLU A 154 -16.87 -12.49 -3.58
N LEU A 155 -16.06 -12.06 -4.55
CA LEU A 155 -15.82 -10.64 -4.82
C LEU A 155 -16.75 -10.05 -5.88
N ASP A 156 -17.62 -10.84 -6.49
CA ASP A 156 -18.46 -10.44 -7.63
C ASP A 156 -17.61 -9.81 -8.74
N ARG A 157 -16.59 -10.54 -9.22
CA ARG A 157 -15.69 -10.08 -10.28
C ARG A 157 -15.58 -11.13 -11.40
N PRO A 158 -15.41 -10.68 -12.66
CA PRO A 158 -15.23 -11.59 -13.77
C PRO A 158 -14.08 -12.57 -13.52
N LEU A 159 -14.33 -13.86 -13.79
CA LEU A 159 -13.38 -14.95 -13.59
C LEU A 159 -12.01 -14.66 -14.23
N SER A 160 -12.01 -14.13 -15.46
CA SER A 160 -10.80 -13.78 -16.20
C SER A 160 -9.98 -12.68 -15.48
N THR A 161 -10.65 -11.76 -14.79
CA THR A 161 -10.01 -10.69 -14.03
C THR A 161 -9.29 -11.25 -12.81
N VAL A 162 -9.97 -12.06 -11.99
CA VAL A 162 -9.39 -12.67 -10.79
C VAL A 162 -8.27 -13.65 -11.19
N ARG A 163 -8.49 -14.47 -12.22
CA ARG A 163 -7.46 -15.36 -12.76
C ARG A 163 -6.18 -14.62 -13.14
N ARG A 164 -6.30 -13.38 -13.69
CA ARG A 164 -5.15 -12.54 -14.04
C ARG A 164 -4.42 -12.04 -12.80
N TRP A 165 -5.14 -11.65 -11.73
CA TRP A 165 -4.51 -11.22 -10.47
C TRP A 165 -3.75 -12.36 -9.80
N VAL A 166 -4.39 -13.53 -9.66
CA VAL A 166 -3.76 -14.72 -9.07
C VAL A 166 -2.56 -15.20 -9.90
N ARG A 167 -2.64 -15.08 -11.24
CA ARG A 167 -1.51 -15.43 -12.10
C ARG A 167 -0.31 -14.49 -11.89
N ALA A 168 -0.54 -13.20 -11.68
CA ALA A 168 0.54 -12.23 -11.48
C ALA A 168 1.39 -12.56 -10.24
N VAL A 169 0.81 -13.16 -9.20
CA VAL A 169 1.51 -13.55 -7.96
C VAL A 169 1.96 -15.02 -7.96
N ARG A 170 1.91 -15.71 -9.10
CA ARG A 170 2.57 -17.01 -9.30
C ARG A 170 4.05 -16.86 -9.66
N ASP A 171 4.44 -15.69 -10.15
CA ASP A 171 5.84 -15.38 -10.41
C ASP A 171 6.59 -15.23 -9.07
N PRO A 172 7.57 -16.11 -8.78
CA PRO A 172 8.32 -16.06 -7.53
C PRO A 172 9.08 -14.74 -7.36
N GLY A 173 9.59 -14.17 -8.45
CA GLY A 173 10.31 -12.92 -8.42
C GLY A 173 9.43 -11.75 -8.02
N HIS A 174 8.17 -11.72 -8.50
CA HIS A 174 7.19 -10.72 -8.09
C HIS A 174 6.80 -10.85 -6.62
N VAL A 175 6.58 -12.08 -6.15
CA VAL A 175 6.24 -12.35 -4.74
C VAL A 175 7.40 -11.94 -3.81
N GLU A 176 8.64 -12.27 -4.15
CA GLU A 176 9.80 -11.86 -3.37
C GLU A 176 9.99 -10.34 -3.39
N TRP A 177 9.72 -9.69 -4.52
CA TRP A 177 9.71 -8.22 -4.58
C TRP A 177 8.68 -7.63 -3.63
N LEU A 178 7.44 -8.16 -3.57
CA LEU A 178 6.40 -7.71 -2.63
C LEU A 178 6.87 -7.87 -1.18
N ARG A 179 7.47 -9.02 -0.84
CA ARG A 179 8.03 -9.27 0.49
C ARG A 179 9.11 -8.25 0.83
N THR A 180 10.04 -8.02 -0.09
CA THR A 180 11.12 -7.04 0.07
C THR A 180 10.59 -5.63 0.31
N GLN A 181 9.52 -5.21 -0.40
CA GLN A 181 8.90 -3.90 -0.13
C GLN A 181 8.41 -3.80 1.31
N GLY A 182 7.71 -4.81 1.84
CA GLY A 182 7.28 -4.85 3.24
C GLY A 182 8.45 -4.75 4.21
N MET A 183 9.48 -5.58 4.01
CA MET A 183 10.66 -5.63 4.87
C MET A 183 11.46 -4.32 4.87
N VAL A 184 11.69 -3.72 3.70
CA VAL A 184 12.37 -2.41 3.57
C VAL A 184 11.64 -1.31 4.32
N TRP A 185 10.31 -1.30 4.27
CA TRP A 185 9.53 -0.32 5.02
C TRP A 185 9.55 -0.58 6.52
N LEU A 186 9.43 -1.84 6.96
CA LEU A 186 9.56 -2.21 8.37
C LEU A 186 10.93 -1.81 8.93
N SER A 187 12.02 -2.04 8.22
CA SER A 187 13.37 -1.65 8.65
C SER A 187 13.54 -0.13 8.84
N ARG A 188 12.71 0.68 8.18
CA ARG A 188 12.73 2.15 8.30
C ARG A 188 11.81 2.68 9.39
N VAL A 189 10.72 1.98 9.68
CA VAL A 189 9.66 2.46 10.57
C VAL A 189 9.74 1.79 11.94
N ASP A 190 9.98 0.49 11.97
CA ASP A 190 10.06 -0.30 13.21
C ASP A 190 10.74 -1.64 12.95
N LEU A 191 12.02 -1.70 13.25
CA LEU A 191 12.83 -2.90 13.05
C LEU A 191 12.36 -4.07 13.93
N ASP A 192 11.86 -3.80 15.13
CA ASP A 192 11.46 -4.84 16.08
C ASP A 192 10.26 -5.65 15.58
N VAL A 193 9.37 -5.03 14.81
CA VAL A 193 8.23 -5.73 14.21
C VAL A 193 8.68 -6.88 13.29
N ILE A 194 9.85 -6.78 12.67
CA ILE A 194 10.38 -7.83 11.79
C ILE A 194 10.54 -9.15 12.57
N ASN A 195 11.01 -9.08 13.82
CA ASN A 195 11.23 -10.24 14.68
C ASN A 195 9.92 -10.88 15.17
N THR A 196 8.79 -10.19 15.02
CA THR A 196 7.46 -10.71 15.40
C THR A 196 6.71 -11.36 14.24
N LEU A 197 7.26 -11.31 13.02
CA LEU A 197 6.61 -11.89 11.85
C LEU A 197 6.61 -13.41 11.93
N VAL A 198 5.41 -13.99 11.88
CA VAL A 198 5.23 -15.45 11.86
C VAL A 198 5.25 -15.94 10.41
N PRO A 199 6.10 -16.94 10.08
CA PRO A 199 6.11 -17.55 8.76
C PRO A 199 4.73 -18.09 8.35
N GLN A 200 4.36 -17.87 7.09
CA GLN A 200 3.10 -18.30 6.54
C GLN A 200 3.28 -19.59 5.71
N PRO A 201 2.22 -20.40 5.52
CA PRO A 201 2.30 -21.63 4.73
C PRO A 201 2.71 -21.43 3.27
N THR A 202 2.57 -20.21 2.75
CA THR A 202 2.89 -19.88 1.36
C THR A 202 3.78 -18.65 1.27
N ARG A 203 4.66 -18.59 0.26
CA ARG A 203 5.49 -17.42 -0.02
C ARG A 203 4.66 -16.15 -0.24
N LEU A 204 3.50 -16.28 -0.87
CA LEU A 204 2.56 -15.16 -1.03
C LEU A 204 2.01 -14.71 0.33
N GLY A 205 1.70 -15.65 1.23
CA GLY A 205 1.30 -15.35 2.59
C GLY A 205 2.36 -14.54 3.34
N ASP A 206 3.63 -14.96 3.29
CA ASP A 206 4.75 -14.23 3.90
C ASP A 206 4.87 -12.81 3.34
N ALA A 207 4.80 -12.66 2.01
CA ALA A 207 4.89 -11.36 1.36
C ALA A 207 3.75 -10.42 1.78
N LEU A 208 2.51 -10.93 1.83
CA LEU A 208 1.36 -10.15 2.26
C LEU A 208 1.40 -9.82 3.75
N THR A 209 1.94 -10.72 4.60
CA THR A 209 2.14 -10.47 6.03
C THR A 209 3.16 -9.36 6.26
N ALA A 210 4.30 -9.37 5.56
CA ALA A 210 5.28 -8.30 5.64
C ALA A 210 4.72 -6.94 5.19
N LEU A 211 3.95 -6.90 4.09
CA LEU A 211 3.28 -5.69 3.62
C LEU A 211 2.21 -5.21 4.60
N ALA A 212 1.41 -6.12 5.17
CA ALA A 212 0.38 -5.78 6.14
C ALA A 212 0.99 -5.22 7.43
N ALA A 213 2.04 -5.85 7.96
CA ALA A 213 2.76 -5.37 9.12
C ALA A 213 3.33 -3.97 8.90
N ALA A 214 4.00 -3.74 7.76
CA ALA A 214 4.52 -2.42 7.39
C ALA A 214 3.40 -1.36 7.27
N ALA A 215 2.29 -1.70 6.63
CA ALA A 215 1.14 -0.80 6.48
C ALA A 215 0.49 -0.47 7.83
N LEU A 216 0.33 -1.45 8.72
CA LEU A 216 -0.27 -1.25 10.05
C LEU A 216 0.64 -0.44 10.96
N THR A 217 1.95 -0.71 10.96
CA THR A 217 2.93 0.08 11.72
C THR A 217 2.99 1.52 11.23
N LEU A 218 3.02 1.74 9.93
CA LEU A 218 2.98 3.07 9.34
C LEU A 218 1.68 3.80 9.66
N ARG A 219 0.55 3.09 9.62
CA ARG A 219 -0.75 3.62 10.04
C ARG A 219 -0.73 4.07 11.49
N ALA A 220 -0.30 3.21 12.40
CA ALA A 220 -0.29 3.51 13.83
C ALA A 220 0.59 4.74 14.18
N ARG A 221 1.72 4.90 13.49
CA ARG A 221 2.70 5.95 13.82
C ARG A 221 2.47 7.26 13.09
N VAL A 222 1.95 7.24 11.87
CA VAL A 222 1.99 8.41 10.98
C VAL A 222 0.62 8.79 10.41
N LEU A 223 -0.21 7.81 10.07
CA LEU A 223 -1.41 7.99 9.25
C LEU A 223 -2.62 7.23 9.83
N PRO A 224 -3.01 7.48 11.11
CA PRO A 224 -4.04 6.69 11.81
C PRO A 224 -5.42 6.76 11.14
N HIS A 225 -5.69 7.82 10.37
CA HIS A 225 -6.95 8.03 9.66
C HIS A 225 -7.09 7.22 8.35
N LEU A 226 -5.98 6.66 7.84
CA LEU A 226 -6.03 5.89 6.59
C LEU A 226 -6.36 4.42 6.87
N SER A 227 -7.07 3.80 5.92
CA SER A 227 -7.20 2.34 5.92
C SER A 227 -5.87 1.69 5.48
N PRO A 228 -5.61 0.43 5.84
CA PRO A 228 -4.34 -0.22 5.50
C PRO A 228 -4.08 -0.36 3.98
N TRP A 229 -5.13 -0.54 3.16
CA TRP A 229 -4.97 -0.83 1.74
C TRP A 229 -4.34 0.30 0.90
N PRO A 230 -4.69 1.58 1.06
CA PRO A 230 -3.94 2.67 0.45
C PRO A 230 -2.46 2.66 0.83
N LEU A 231 -2.12 2.29 2.06
CA LEU A 231 -0.73 2.16 2.49
C LEU A 231 -0.02 1.00 1.79
N VAL A 232 -0.65 -0.18 1.69
CA VAL A 232 -0.13 -1.29 0.87
C VAL A 232 0.06 -0.85 -0.58
N GLY A 233 -0.88 -0.10 -1.14
CA GLY A 233 -0.73 0.51 -2.47
C GLY A 233 0.46 1.45 -2.57
N GLN A 234 0.75 2.23 -1.52
CA GLN A 234 1.93 3.10 -1.42
C GLN A 234 3.22 2.28 -1.38
N LEU A 235 3.30 1.29 -0.49
CA LEU A 235 4.46 0.41 -0.31
C LEU A 235 4.82 -0.34 -1.61
N THR A 236 3.83 -0.67 -2.42
CA THR A 236 3.99 -1.39 -3.70
C THR A 236 3.98 -0.48 -4.93
N HIS A 237 4.03 0.85 -4.75
CA HIS A 237 3.96 1.84 -5.85
C HIS A 237 2.76 1.62 -6.79
N GLY A 238 1.62 1.15 -6.26
CA GLY A 238 0.44 0.78 -7.05
C GLY A 238 0.62 -0.48 -7.90
N ARG A 239 1.63 -1.31 -7.64
CA ARG A 239 2.00 -2.48 -8.45
C ARG A 239 1.72 -3.82 -7.76
N LEU A 240 0.74 -3.88 -6.87
CA LEU A 240 0.38 -5.09 -6.13
C LEU A 240 0.20 -6.34 -7.04
N VAL A 241 -0.28 -6.15 -8.26
CA VAL A 241 -0.40 -7.19 -9.32
C VAL A 241 0.18 -6.71 -10.65
N GLY A 242 1.13 -5.83 -10.61
CA GLY A 242 1.88 -5.34 -11.77
C GLY A 242 3.32 -5.84 -11.75
N PRO A 243 4.06 -5.73 -12.85
CA PRO A 243 5.47 -6.11 -12.85
C PRO A 243 6.23 -5.23 -11.85
N PRO A 244 7.23 -5.79 -11.15
CA PRO A 244 8.10 -5.03 -10.26
C PRO A 244 8.78 -3.89 -11.01
N VAL A 245 9.17 -2.85 -10.29
CA VAL A 245 10.08 -1.85 -10.86
C VAL A 245 11.41 -2.55 -11.07
N PRO A 246 11.98 -2.56 -12.30
CA PRO A 246 13.28 -3.14 -12.49
C PRO A 246 14.29 -2.46 -11.56
N ALA A 247 15.09 -3.29 -10.85
CA ALA A 247 16.22 -2.79 -10.10
C ALA A 247 17.13 -1.99 -11.05
N ARG A 248 17.62 -0.84 -10.60
CA ARG A 248 18.61 -0.10 -11.37
C ARG A 248 19.87 -0.97 -11.51
N PRO A 249 20.45 -1.06 -12.70
CA PRO A 249 21.86 -1.40 -12.79
C PRO A 249 22.63 -0.35 -12.00
N GLY A 250 23.44 -0.80 -11.04
CA GLY A 250 24.34 0.04 -10.25
C GLY A 250 25.38 0.74 -11.08
#